data_9949298d208c10c9ee25b57016751061
#
_entry.id   9949298d208c10c9ee25b57016751061
#
_cell.length_a   1.000
_cell.length_b   1.000
_cell.length_c   1.000
_cell.angle_alpha   90.00
_cell.angle_beta   90.00
_cell.angle_gamma   90.00
#
_symmetry.space_group_name_H-M   'P 1'
#
loop_
_entity.id
_entity.type
_entity.pdbx_description
1 polymer ?
#
loop_
_entity_poly.entity_id
_entity_poly.type
_entity_poly.pdbx_seq_one_letter_code
_entity_poly.pdbx_strand_id
1 'polypeptide(L)'
;MKLLFFDTETTSVKPGHICQLSYITVDTSTKPQTTIGKNFFFTVDEMDPSAQEVHGFSLEKLYELSNGLEFLEQLQYFISDFFNADFVIGHNVQFDVKFLKHEIDSLYEAGMIDCSWK
;
A
#
# COMPACT_ATOMS: atom_id res chain seq x y z
N MET A 1 -4.38 21.15 -4.93
CA MET A 1 -4.78 19.77 -5.29
C MET A 1 -3.73 18.80 -4.78
N LYS A 2 -4.15 17.72 -4.21
CA LYS A 2 -3.24 16.68 -3.68
C LYS A 2 -3.25 15.48 -4.61
N LEU A 3 -2.09 15.18 -5.17
CA LEU A 3 -1.86 14.03 -6.05
C LEU A 3 -1.08 12.98 -5.28
N LEU A 4 -1.43 11.71 -5.48
CA LEU A 4 -0.73 10.60 -4.87
C LEU A 4 -0.35 9.60 -5.96
N PHE A 5 0.96 9.39 -6.14
CA PHE A 5 1.52 8.42 -7.08
C PHE A 5 1.97 7.21 -6.27
N PHE A 6 1.45 6.02 -6.58
CA PHE A 6 1.81 4.85 -5.79
C PHE A 6 2.00 3.60 -6.62
N ASP A 7 2.71 2.66 -6.02
CA ASP A 7 2.99 1.35 -6.58
C ASP A 7 3.00 0.33 -5.47
N THR A 8 2.58 -0.90 -5.76
CA THR A 8 2.54 -2.00 -4.79
C THR A 8 3.27 -3.22 -5.31
N GLU A 9 3.82 -4.01 -4.38
CA GLU A 9 4.22 -5.38 -4.62
C GLU A 9 3.30 -6.28 -3.78
N THR A 10 2.93 -7.43 -4.33
CA THR A 10 1.90 -8.29 -3.75
C THR A 10 2.38 -9.73 -3.65
N THR A 11 1.63 -10.52 -2.85
CA THR A 11 1.92 -11.95 -2.66
C THR A 11 1.49 -12.80 -3.85
N SER A 12 0.59 -12.30 -4.69
CA SER A 12 0.10 -12.99 -5.89
C SER A 12 -0.63 -12.03 -6.80
N VAL A 13 -0.97 -12.46 -8.04
CA VAL A 13 -1.81 -11.67 -8.97
C VAL A 13 -3.29 -11.72 -8.63
N LYS A 14 -3.70 -12.70 -7.83
CA LYS A 14 -5.06 -12.81 -7.31
C LYS A 14 -5.17 -12.02 -6.00
N PRO A 15 -6.39 -11.67 -5.53
CA PRO A 15 -6.53 -11.01 -4.25
C PRO A 15 -5.82 -11.80 -3.14
N GLY A 16 -4.69 -11.28 -2.71
CA GLY A 16 -3.87 -11.77 -1.62
C GLY A 16 -3.56 -10.60 -0.73
N HIS A 17 -2.28 -10.40 -0.43
CA HIS A 17 -1.84 -9.31 0.42
C HIS A 17 -0.81 -8.43 -0.27
N ILE A 18 -0.82 -7.14 0.07
CA ILE A 18 0.23 -6.21 -0.32
C ILE A 18 1.43 -6.47 0.60
N CYS A 19 2.60 -6.62 0.03
CA CYS A 19 3.84 -6.79 0.81
C CYS A 19 4.75 -5.56 0.76
N GLN A 20 4.57 -4.69 -0.21
CA GLN A 20 5.25 -3.39 -0.26
C GLN A 20 4.29 -2.33 -0.80
N LEU A 21 4.31 -1.15 -0.18
CA LEU A 21 3.58 0.03 -0.63
C LEU A 21 4.55 1.20 -0.66
N SER A 22 4.79 1.75 -1.84
CA SER A 22 5.57 2.98 -1.99
C SER A 22 4.73 4.04 -2.68
N TYR A 23 4.84 5.27 -2.20
CA TYR A 23 4.09 6.37 -2.82
C TYR A 23 4.77 7.71 -2.60
N ILE A 24 4.38 8.65 -3.45
CA ILE A 24 4.79 10.04 -3.38
C ILE A 24 3.53 10.90 -3.40
N THR A 25 3.40 11.79 -2.42
CA THR A 25 2.35 12.80 -2.42
C THR A 25 2.89 14.11 -2.96
N VAL A 26 2.11 14.79 -3.78
CA VAL A 26 2.45 16.11 -4.32
C VAL A 26 1.29 17.06 -4.03
N ASP A 27 1.57 18.14 -3.30
CA ASP A 27 0.60 19.20 -3.07
C ASP A 27 0.91 20.35 -4.00
N THR A 28 0.04 20.55 -5.00
CA THR A 28 0.22 21.59 -6.02
C THR A 28 -0.22 22.98 -5.55
N SER A 29 -0.85 23.08 -4.38
CA SER A 29 -1.29 24.36 -3.82
C SER A 29 -0.15 25.18 -3.19
N THR A 30 0.98 24.53 -2.89
CA THR A 30 2.15 25.17 -2.31
C THR A 30 3.11 25.66 -3.39
N LYS A 31 3.92 26.69 -3.07
CA LYS A 31 4.93 27.26 -3.98
C LYS A 31 6.25 27.39 -3.25
N PRO A 32 7.30 26.55 -3.56
CA PRO A 32 7.24 25.45 -4.53
C PRO A 32 6.32 24.33 -4.08
N GLN A 33 5.95 23.44 -5.03
CA GLN A 33 5.12 22.27 -4.72
C GLN A 33 5.81 21.38 -3.69
N THR A 34 5.04 20.94 -2.70
CA THR A 34 5.53 20.05 -1.65
C THR A 34 5.43 18.59 -2.10
N THR A 35 6.54 17.86 -2.00
CA THR A 35 6.61 16.44 -2.38
C THR A 35 7.14 15.64 -1.21
N ILE A 36 6.41 14.58 -0.83
CA ILE A 36 6.78 13.68 0.26
C ILE A 36 6.72 12.24 -0.26
N GLY A 37 7.83 11.49 -0.12
CA GLY A 37 7.89 10.08 -0.48
C GLY A 37 7.87 9.20 0.77
N LYS A 38 7.13 8.08 0.69
CA LYS A 38 7.07 7.06 1.75
C LYS A 38 7.13 5.67 1.15
N ASN A 39 7.70 4.73 1.91
CA ASN A 39 7.82 3.34 1.52
C ASN A 39 7.57 2.45 2.72
N PHE A 40 6.70 1.46 2.56
CA PHE A 40 6.32 0.52 3.62
C PHE A 40 6.48 -0.91 3.13
N PHE A 41 7.06 -1.76 3.98
CA PHE A 41 7.04 -3.21 3.81
C PHE A 41 6.13 -3.83 4.86
N PHE A 42 5.50 -4.94 4.51
CA PHE A 42 4.56 -5.63 5.42
C PHE A 42 4.95 -7.09 5.55
N THR A 43 4.89 -7.61 6.78
CA THR A 43 4.97 -9.04 7.03
C THR A 43 3.70 -9.70 6.53
N VAL A 44 3.85 -10.79 5.77
CA VAL A 44 2.75 -11.57 5.22
C VAL A 44 3.00 -13.05 5.50
N ASP A 45 1.93 -13.87 5.51
CA ASP A 45 2.01 -15.29 5.85
C ASP A 45 2.33 -16.18 4.66
N GLU A 46 2.00 -15.73 3.45
CA GLU A 46 2.14 -16.52 2.23
C GLU A 46 2.76 -15.69 1.12
N MET A 47 3.50 -16.36 0.25
CA MET A 47 4.09 -15.74 -0.94
C MET A 47 4.01 -16.72 -2.10
N ASP A 48 3.35 -16.30 -3.18
CA ASP A 48 3.35 -17.06 -4.42
C ASP A 48 4.77 -17.04 -5.02
N PRO A 49 5.36 -18.18 -5.37
CA PRO A 49 6.70 -18.21 -5.98
C PRO A 49 6.83 -17.35 -7.22
N SER A 50 5.79 -17.24 -8.04
CA SER A 50 5.83 -16.40 -9.24
C SER A 50 5.90 -14.91 -8.90
N ALA A 51 5.22 -14.49 -7.84
CA ALA A 51 5.31 -13.11 -7.36
C ALA A 51 6.69 -12.81 -6.79
N GLN A 52 7.24 -13.72 -5.98
CA GLN A 52 8.58 -13.58 -5.43
C GLN A 52 9.64 -13.48 -6.52
N GLU A 53 9.49 -14.22 -7.60
CA GLU A 53 10.39 -14.16 -8.75
C GLU A 53 10.40 -12.77 -9.39
N VAL A 54 9.26 -12.09 -9.41
CA VAL A 54 9.13 -10.75 -9.97
C VAL A 54 9.77 -9.69 -9.08
N HIS A 55 9.43 -9.65 -7.78
CA HIS A 55 9.89 -8.57 -6.88
C HIS A 55 11.07 -8.95 -6.00
N GLY A 56 11.40 -10.23 -5.87
CA GLY A 56 12.57 -10.69 -5.13
C GLY A 56 12.44 -10.72 -3.61
N PHE A 57 11.23 -10.48 -3.06
CA PHE A 57 11.02 -10.48 -1.61
C PHE A 57 10.54 -11.84 -1.12
N SER A 58 11.35 -12.50 -0.30
CA SER A 58 10.94 -13.71 0.43
C SER A 58 10.15 -13.31 1.69
N LEU A 59 9.45 -14.26 2.28
CA LEU A 59 8.76 -14.04 3.56
C LEU A 59 9.74 -13.58 4.64
N GLU A 60 10.93 -14.19 4.69
CA GLU A 60 11.97 -13.83 5.66
C GLU A 60 12.47 -12.40 5.45
N LYS A 61 12.68 -12.01 4.20
CA LYS A 61 13.14 -10.67 3.84
C LYS A 61 12.10 -9.62 4.21
N LEU A 62 10.82 -9.89 3.95
CA LEU A 62 9.72 -8.99 4.31
C LEU A 62 9.59 -8.84 5.82
N TYR A 63 9.74 -9.92 6.58
CA TYR A 63 9.74 -9.85 8.04
C TYR A 63 10.84 -8.92 8.54
N GLU A 64 12.03 -9.04 7.98
CA GLU A 64 13.18 -8.21 8.31
C GLU A 64 12.94 -6.73 7.96
N LEU A 65 12.51 -6.45 6.72
CA LEU A 65 12.28 -5.09 6.23
C LEU A 65 11.12 -4.38 6.93
N SER A 66 10.11 -5.13 7.36
CA SER A 66 8.92 -4.59 8.04
C SER A 66 9.06 -4.55 9.56
N ASN A 67 10.15 -5.07 10.11
CA ASN A 67 10.31 -5.29 11.56
C ASN A 67 9.19 -6.17 12.13
N GLY A 68 8.68 -7.12 11.35
CA GLY A 68 7.60 -8.01 11.75
C GLY A 68 6.22 -7.37 11.78
N LEU A 69 6.07 -6.16 11.25
CA LEU A 69 4.78 -5.44 11.28
C LEU A 69 3.92 -5.81 10.07
N GLU A 70 2.64 -6.03 10.33
CA GLU A 70 1.65 -6.33 9.30
C GLU A 70 0.98 -5.06 8.77
N PHE A 71 0.18 -5.20 7.73
CA PHE A 71 -0.54 -4.10 7.08
C PHE A 71 -1.37 -3.30 8.10
N LEU A 72 -2.17 -3.99 8.93
CA LEU A 72 -3.03 -3.33 9.92
C LEU A 72 -2.21 -2.45 10.88
N GLU A 73 -1.08 -2.95 11.34
CA GLU A 73 -0.25 -2.23 12.32
C GLU A 73 0.37 -0.96 11.75
N GLN A 74 0.60 -0.91 10.44
CA GLN A 74 1.20 0.23 9.76
C GLN A 74 0.20 1.17 9.10
N LEU A 75 -1.06 0.74 8.99
CA LEU A 75 -2.13 1.47 8.29
C LEU A 75 -2.26 2.92 8.76
N GLN A 76 -2.13 3.17 10.07
CA GLN A 76 -2.24 4.50 10.67
C GLN A 76 -1.22 5.51 10.11
N TYR A 77 -0.11 5.04 9.55
CA TYR A 77 0.96 5.91 9.07
C TYR A 77 0.76 6.38 7.63
N PHE A 78 -0.16 5.77 6.88
CA PHE A 78 -0.36 6.12 5.47
C PHE A 78 -1.83 6.33 5.07
N ILE A 79 -2.80 5.82 5.84
CA ILE A 79 -4.21 5.82 5.42
C ILE A 79 -4.76 7.23 5.14
N SER A 80 -4.35 8.21 5.95
CA SER A 80 -4.83 9.58 5.76
C SER A 80 -4.33 10.19 4.44
N ASP A 81 -3.14 9.83 4.00
CA ASP A 81 -2.60 10.31 2.73
C ASP A 81 -3.47 9.86 1.56
N PHE A 82 -3.93 8.60 1.59
CA PHE A 82 -4.83 8.07 0.55
C PHE A 82 -6.23 8.68 0.63
N PHE A 83 -6.76 8.85 1.83
CA PHE A 83 -8.10 9.43 2.02
C PHE A 83 -8.16 10.91 1.62
N ASN A 84 -7.07 11.63 1.78
CA ASN A 84 -6.98 13.06 1.47
C ASN A 84 -6.53 13.35 0.04
N ALA A 85 -6.11 12.35 -0.72
CA ALA A 85 -5.69 12.55 -2.10
C ALA A 85 -6.89 12.88 -2.99
N ASP A 86 -6.74 13.90 -3.83
CA ASP A 86 -7.75 14.24 -4.83
C ASP A 86 -7.68 13.27 -6.01
N PHE A 87 -6.48 12.83 -6.38
CA PHE A 87 -6.26 11.82 -7.42
C PHE A 87 -5.18 10.84 -6.99
N VAL A 88 -5.41 9.56 -7.28
CA VAL A 88 -4.40 8.50 -7.14
C VAL A 88 -3.95 8.08 -8.53
N ILE A 89 -2.65 7.94 -8.70
CA ILE A 89 -2.01 7.70 -10.00
C ILE A 89 -1.00 6.57 -9.84
N GLY A 90 -0.96 5.66 -10.81
CA GLY A 90 -0.01 4.55 -10.80
C GLY A 90 0.21 4.01 -12.19
N HIS A 91 1.27 3.22 -12.37
CA HIS A 91 1.60 2.58 -13.64
C HIS A 91 0.50 1.58 -14.04
N ASN A 92 0.04 0.77 -13.10
CA ASN A 92 -1.09 -0.14 -13.27
C ASN A 92 -2.10 0.13 -12.15
N VAL A 93 -2.63 1.34 -12.14
CA VAL A 93 -3.40 1.89 -11.02
C VAL A 93 -4.63 1.04 -10.67
N GLN A 94 -5.30 0.46 -11.65
CA GLN A 94 -6.47 -0.39 -11.39
C GLN A 94 -6.11 -1.62 -10.56
N PHE A 95 -4.96 -2.23 -10.85
CA PHE A 95 -4.45 -3.37 -10.08
C PHE A 95 -4.11 -2.95 -8.65
N ASP A 96 -3.34 -1.89 -8.50
CA ASP A 96 -2.88 -1.40 -7.20
C ASP A 96 -4.04 -0.93 -6.32
N VAL A 97 -4.99 -0.21 -6.89
CA VAL A 97 -6.20 0.24 -6.18
C VAL A 97 -7.03 -0.95 -5.72
N LYS A 98 -7.19 -1.96 -6.57
CA LYS A 98 -7.95 -3.17 -6.24
C LYS A 98 -7.36 -3.89 -5.03
N PHE A 99 -6.05 -4.06 -5.00
CA PHE A 99 -5.36 -4.71 -3.87
C PHE A 99 -5.47 -3.87 -2.59
N LEU A 100 -5.21 -2.58 -2.68
CA LEU A 100 -5.27 -1.70 -1.52
C LEU A 100 -6.70 -1.62 -0.96
N LYS A 101 -7.69 -1.51 -1.84
CA LYS A 101 -9.09 -1.51 -1.43
C LYS A 101 -9.49 -2.83 -0.79
N HIS A 102 -9.04 -3.95 -1.33
CA HIS A 102 -9.29 -5.27 -0.76
C HIS A 102 -8.73 -5.38 0.66
N GLU A 103 -7.51 -4.92 0.90
CA GLU A 103 -6.90 -4.91 2.23
C GLU A 103 -7.71 -4.06 3.21
N ILE A 104 -8.08 -2.85 2.81
CA ILE A 104 -8.84 -1.92 3.65
C ILE A 104 -10.24 -2.45 3.93
N ASP A 105 -10.95 -2.92 2.90
CA ASP A 105 -12.32 -3.44 3.04
C ASP A 105 -12.36 -4.69 3.92
N SER A 106 -11.37 -5.57 3.81
CA SER A 106 -11.27 -6.76 4.66
C SER A 106 -11.16 -6.40 6.14
N LEU A 107 -10.36 -5.38 6.46
CA LEU A 107 -10.22 -4.89 7.83
C LEU A 107 -11.49 -4.19 8.31
N TYR A 108 -12.15 -3.45 7.45
CA TYR A 108 -13.43 -2.79 7.75
C TYR A 108 -14.52 -3.83 8.06
N GLU A 109 -14.65 -4.85 7.23
CA GLU A 109 -15.63 -5.92 7.40
C GLU A 109 -15.35 -6.76 8.66
N ALA A 110 -14.09 -6.90 9.03
CA ALA A 110 -13.69 -7.59 10.26
C ALA A 110 -13.86 -6.72 11.52
N GLY A 111 -14.28 -5.46 11.37
CA GLY A 111 -14.48 -4.53 12.48
C GLY A 111 -13.18 -3.99 13.09
N MET A 112 -12.06 -4.15 12.42
CA MET A 112 -10.76 -3.70 12.91
C MET A 112 -10.47 -2.23 12.61
N ILE A 113 -11.18 -1.65 11.62
CA ILE A 113 -11.14 -0.22 11.30
C ILE A 113 -12.58 0.25 11.12
N ASP A 114 -12.83 1.54 11.28
CA ASP A 114 -14.18 2.13 11.27
C ASP A 114 -14.52 2.89 9.99
N CYS A 115 -13.67 2.86 8.99
CA CYS A 115 -13.93 3.49 7.70
C CYS A 115 -13.40 2.63 6.54
N SER A 116 -13.97 2.83 5.35
CA SER A 116 -13.48 2.18 4.14
C SER A 116 -13.06 3.24 3.12
N TRP A 117 -12.17 2.87 2.21
CA TRP A 117 -11.68 3.76 1.17
C TRP A 117 -12.61 3.70 -0.05
N LYS A 118 -12.99 4.88 -0.52
CA LYS A 118 -13.90 5.01 -1.66
C LYS A 118 -13.18 5.51 -2.90
#